data_38c60d07ffc6f7f7b8f297d31ab74c44
#
_entry.id   38c60d07ffc6f7f7b8f297d31ab74c44
#
_cell.length_a   1.000
_cell.length_b   1.000
_cell.length_c   1.000
_cell.angle_alpha   90.00
_cell.angle_beta   90.00
_cell.angle_gamma   90.00
#
_symmetry.space_group_name_H-M   'P 1'
#
loop_
_entity.id
_entity.type
_entity.pdbx_description
1 polymer ?
#
loop_
_entity_poly.entity_id
_entity_poly.type
_entity_poly.pdbx_seq_one_letter_code
_entity_poly.pdbx_strand_id
1 'polypeptide(L)'
;DAFLDHISTSERLFITQWNSFTWSYLQATRHIDTFFPVTIDLPDIDSKTLKPLILSRYTDKIEFIGDVTTPEEPLISAPHRTVKLPFSNKSFTIPVPRLRQGNGGANSIHPEDAEDAAFDKIIRIADGNFGVAERLWNATFDGKMVRVADIPNVPCAVNLDIHESFLLMIILSMESVSTVDLSEIAGPEINLKQALFRLKNQGLVVEEKGYFQIKPEALSCVKGYVTRIRMVW
;
A
#
# COMPACT_ATOMS: atom_id res chain seq x y z
N ASP A 1 -22.37 -19.29 15.60
CA ASP A 1 -23.81 -19.12 15.88
C ASP A 1 -24.08 -18.63 17.31
N ALA A 2 -23.53 -19.27 18.38
CA ALA A 2 -23.79 -18.85 19.77
C ALA A 2 -23.52 -17.37 20.08
N PHE A 3 -22.50 -16.75 19.42
CA PHE A 3 -22.20 -15.32 19.56
C PHE A 3 -23.27 -14.44 18.91
N LEU A 4 -23.73 -14.80 17.72
CA LEU A 4 -24.77 -14.06 17.00
C LEU A 4 -26.14 -14.20 17.71
N ASP A 5 -26.44 -15.40 18.23
CA ASP A 5 -27.64 -15.65 19.05
C ASP A 5 -27.62 -14.81 20.33
N HIS A 6 -26.44 -14.68 20.95
CA HIS A 6 -26.28 -13.84 22.14
C HIS A 6 -26.49 -12.35 21.82
N ILE A 7 -25.95 -11.84 20.70
CA ILE A 7 -26.16 -10.46 20.25
C ILE A 7 -27.66 -10.20 20.02
N SER A 8 -28.34 -11.11 19.30
CA SER A 8 -29.75 -10.93 18.91
C SER A 8 -30.73 -10.96 20.08
N THR A 9 -30.37 -11.64 21.17
CA THR A 9 -31.22 -11.77 22.37
C THR A 9 -30.87 -10.82 23.49
N SER A 10 -29.77 -10.10 23.39
CA SER A 10 -29.27 -9.20 24.43
C SER A 10 -29.90 -7.80 24.31
N GLU A 11 -30.24 -7.19 25.44
CA GLU A 11 -30.63 -5.76 25.51
C GLU A 11 -29.45 -4.78 25.49
N ARG A 12 -28.21 -5.27 25.30
CA ARG A 12 -27.01 -4.47 25.31
C ARG A 12 -26.64 -3.98 23.91
N LEU A 13 -25.99 -2.82 23.83
CA LEU A 13 -25.38 -2.33 22.60
C LEU A 13 -24.08 -3.09 22.35
N PHE A 14 -23.96 -3.70 21.18
CA PHE A 14 -22.74 -4.32 20.68
C PHE A 14 -22.18 -3.49 19.53
N ILE A 15 -20.91 -3.15 19.60
CA ILE A 15 -20.17 -2.53 18.52
C ILE A 15 -19.07 -3.52 18.11
N THR A 16 -19.13 -3.98 16.86
CA THR A 16 -18.16 -4.92 16.31
C THR A 16 -17.45 -4.28 15.12
N GLN A 17 -16.19 -4.62 14.94
CA GLN A 17 -15.40 -4.20 13.78
C GLN A 17 -15.11 -5.42 12.93
N TRP A 18 -15.25 -5.25 11.62
CA TRP A 18 -15.04 -6.30 10.65
C TRP A 18 -14.14 -5.80 9.51
N ASN A 19 -13.29 -6.69 9.05
CA ASN A 19 -12.59 -6.51 7.79
C ASN A 19 -13.60 -6.65 6.64
N SER A 20 -13.51 -5.79 5.62
CA SER A 20 -14.47 -5.75 4.52
C SER A 20 -14.60 -7.07 3.76
N PHE A 21 -13.50 -7.83 3.61
CA PHE A 21 -13.51 -9.14 2.94
C PHE A 21 -14.24 -10.19 3.78
N THR A 22 -13.95 -10.23 5.08
CA THR A 22 -14.65 -11.11 6.01
C THR A 22 -16.14 -10.77 6.10
N TRP A 23 -16.48 -9.48 6.16
CA TRP A 23 -17.86 -9.02 6.17
C TRP A 23 -18.60 -9.49 4.91
N SER A 24 -18.06 -9.23 3.71
CA SER A 24 -18.69 -9.66 2.45
C SER A 24 -18.87 -11.17 2.37
N TYR A 25 -17.87 -11.94 2.81
CA TYR A 25 -17.96 -13.41 2.85
C TYR A 25 -19.06 -13.89 3.81
N LEU A 26 -19.13 -13.34 5.01
CA LEU A 26 -20.13 -13.74 6.01
C LEU A 26 -21.53 -13.25 5.61
N GLN A 27 -21.63 -12.10 4.96
CA GLN A 27 -22.89 -11.61 4.40
C GLN A 27 -23.42 -12.58 3.33
N ALA A 28 -22.56 -13.00 2.40
CA ALA A 28 -22.95 -13.92 1.33
C ALA A 28 -23.28 -15.34 1.83
N THR A 29 -22.59 -15.81 2.87
CA THR A 29 -22.68 -17.21 3.32
C THR A 29 -23.56 -17.41 4.56
N ARG A 30 -23.68 -16.41 5.42
CA ARG A 30 -24.33 -16.49 6.74
C ARG A 30 -25.38 -15.41 6.98
N HIS A 31 -25.59 -14.49 6.03
CA HIS A 31 -26.51 -13.37 6.17
C HIS A 31 -26.28 -12.57 7.46
N ILE A 32 -25.00 -12.30 7.76
CA ILE A 32 -24.59 -11.66 9.02
C ILE A 32 -25.19 -10.26 9.18
N ASP A 33 -25.47 -9.57 8.08
CA ASP A 33 -26.13 -8.27 8.03
C ASP A 33 -27.49 -8.23 8.74
N THR A 34 -28.18 -9.38 8.83
CA THR A 34 -29.46 -9.46 9.55
C THR A 34 -29.32 -9.29 11.05
N PHE A 35 -28.14 -9.54 11.62
CA PHE A 35 -27.84 -9.38 13.05
C PHE A 35 -27.34 -7.96 13.40
N PHE A 36 -26.93 -7.19 12.40
CA PHE A 36 -26.37 -5.84 12.56
C PHE A 36 -27.18 -4.83 11.74
N PRO A 37 -28.24 -4.25 12.32
CA PRO A 37 -29.16 -3.38 11.59
C PRO A 37 -28.53 -2.02 11.20
N VAL A 38 -27.40 -1.67 11.82
CA VAL A 38 -26.65 -0.46 11.52
C VAL A 38 -25.23 -0.83 11.13
N THR A 39 -24.85 -0.50 9.92
CA THR A 39 -23.49 -0.69 9.39
C THR A 39 -22.89 0.68 9.11
N ILE A 40 -21.66 0.89 9.53
CA ILE A 40 -20.89 2.13 9.30
C ILE A 40 -19.63 1.76 8.51
N ASP A 41 -19.58 2.18 7.27
CA ASP A 41 -18.38 2.05 6.46
C ASP A 41 -17.41 3.19 6.79
N LEU A 42 -16.17 2.83 7.12
CA LEU A 42 -15.12 3.83 7.34
C LEU A 42 -14.59 4.31 5.98
N PRO A 43 -14.62 5.62 5.71
CA PRO A 43 -14.11 6.15 4.46
C PRO A 43 -12.60 6.00 4.36
N ASP A 44 -12.11 5.90 3.14
CA ASP A 44 -10.67 5.97 2.85
C ASP A 44 -10.11 7.33 3.34
N ILE A 45 -8.92 7.29 3.95
CA ILE A 45 -8.25 8.49 4.43
C ILE A 45 -7.44 9.14 3.30
N ASP A 46 -7.55 10.44 3.17
CA ASP A 46 -6.74 11.24 2.24
C ASP A 46 -5.53 11.91 2.95
N SER A 47 -4.61 12.49 2.18
CA SER A 47 -3.43 13.16 2.74
C SER A 47 -3.79 14.39 3.56
N LYS A 48 -4.88 15.08 3.24
CA LYS A 48 -5.35 16.27 3.97
C LYS A 48 -5.84 15.92 5.37
N THR A 49 -6.39 14.73 5.54
CA THR A 49 -6.87 14.22 6.82
C THR A 49 -5.74 13.51 7.58
N LEU A 50 -4.91 12.72 6.89
CA LEU A 50 -3.83 11.97 7.51
C LEU A 50 -2.76 12.88 8.12
N LYS A 51 -2.31 13.89 7.37
CA LYS A 51 -1.23 14.80 7.76
C LYS A 51 -1.48 15.45 9.12
N PRO A 52 -2.58 16.19 9.35
CA PRO A 52 -2.85 16.79 10.65
C PRO A 52 -3.07 15.75 11.76
N LEU A 53 -3.64 14.58 11.44
CA LEU A 53 -3.89 13.53 12.41
C LEU A 53 -2.59 12.92 12.96
N ILE A 54 -1.61 12.69 12.10
CA ILE A 54 -0.30 12.18 12.52
C ILE A 54 0.49 13.27 13.22
N LEU A 55 0.60 14.46 12.62
CA LEU A 55 1.43 15.55 13.15
C LEU A 55 0.95 16.05 14.51
N SER A 56 -0.37 16.02 14.78
CA SER A 56 -0.92 16.42 16.09
C SER A 56 -0.44 15.57 17.28
N ARG A 57 0.14 14.41 17.02
CA ARG A 57 0.69 13.53 18.07
C ARG A 57 2.08 13.94 18.54
N TYR A 58 2.73 14.85 17.80
CA TYR A 58 4.10 15.29 18.07
C TYR A 58 4.10 16.76 18.47
N THR A 59 4.82 17.08 19.53
CA THR A 59 5.02 18.46 20.01
C THR A 59 6.22 19.13 19.34
N ASP A 60 7.22 18.32 18.99
CA ASP A 60 8.44 18.79 18.35
C ASP A 60 8.29 18.86 16.83
N LYS A 61 9.01 19.78 16.22
CA LYS A 61 9.05 19.91 14.77
C LYS A 61 9.77 18.74 14.15
N ILE A 62 9.08 18.03 13.26
CA ILE A 62 9.65 16.92 12.48
C ILE A 62 10.39 17.49 11.27
N GLU A 63 11.59 16.98 11.00
CA GLU A 63 12.38 17.31 9.83
C GLU A 63 12.07 16.33 8.69
N PHE A 64 11.72 16.88 7.52
CA PHE A 64 11.45 16.09 6.33
C PHE A 64 12.60 16.23 5.34
N ILE A 65 13.15 15.09 4.91
CA ILE A 65 14.25 15.03 3.95
C ILE A 65 13.69 14.43 2.66
N GLY A 66 13.64 15.26 1.62
CA GLY A 66 13.22 14.84 0.29
C GLY A 66 14.19 13.84 -0.33
N ASP A 67 13.67 13.00 -1.22
CA ASP A 67 14.51 12.22 -2.11
C ASP A 67 15.25 13.21 -3.02
N VAL A 68 16.57 13.14 -3.00
CA VAL A 68 17.40 13.70 -4.08
C VAL A 68 17.33 12.73 -5.26
N THR A 69 16.12 12.39 -5.69
CA THR A 69 15.95 11.83 -7.02
C THR A 69 16.13 13.00 -7.95
N THR A 70 17.36 13.12 -8.46
CA THR A 70 17.52 13.73 -9.77
C THR A 70 16.41 13.13 -10.64
N PRO A 71 15.45 13.93 -11.14
CA PRO A 71 14.55 13.40 -12.13
C PRO A 71 15.43 12.73 -13.17
N GLU A 72 15.09 11.51 -13.59
CA GLU A 72 15.67 10.88 -14.77
C GLU A 72 15.22 11.68 -16.01
N GLU A 73 15.51 12.96 -16.01
CA GLU A 73 15.56 13.72 -17.24
C GLU A 73 16.73 13.13 -18.01
N PRO A 74 16.49 12.65 -19.21
CA PRO A 74 17.55 12.08 -20.02
C PRO A 74 18.71 13.08 -20.05
N LEU A 75 19.92 12.62 -19.70
CA LEU A 75 21.15 13.38 -19.69
C LEU A 75 21.40 14.17 -21.00
N ILE A 76 20.60 13.87 -22.01
CA ILE A 76 20.63 14.45 -23.35
C ILE A 76 19.23 15.03 -23.61
N SER A 77 19.06 16.33 -23.43
CA SER A 77 17.91 17.03 -23.99
C SER A 77 18.23 17.34 -25.47
N ALA A 78 17.36 16.94 -26.36
CA ALA A 78 17.48 17.25 -27.81
C ALA A 78 16.48 18.36 -28.20
N PRO A 79 16.77 19.63 -27.92
CA PRO A 79 15.97 20.71 -28.44
C PRO A 79 16.04 20.70 -29.97
N HIS A 80 14.89 20.74 -30.59
CA HIS A 80 14.78 20.77 -32.05
C HIS A 80 15.23 22.14 -32.56
N ARG A 81 16.25 22.17 -33.39
CA ARG A 81 16.74 23.39 -34.05
C ARG A 81 16.42 23.33 -35.54
N THR A 82 15.64 24.28 -36.00
CA THR A 82 15.33 24.40 -37.45
C THR A 82 16.47 25.11 -38.16
N VAL A 83 17.12 24.40 -39.05
CA VAL A 83 18.19 24.96 -39.89
C VAL A 83 17.66 25.19 -41.31
N LYS A 84 17.73 26.43 -41.79
CA LYS A 84 17.39 26.75 -43.18
C LYS A 84 18.64 26.58 -44.04
N LEU A 85 18.51 25.84 -45.12
CA LEU A 85 19.58 25.70 -46.11
C LEU A 85 19.69 26.96 -46.96
N PRO A 86 20.90 27.49 -47.18
CA PRO A 86 21.13 28.80 -47.88
C PRO A 86 20.73 28.81 -49.34
N PHE A 87 20.44 27.67 -49.95
CA PHE A 87 20.07 27.55 -51.37
C PHE A 87 18.78 26.78 -51.64
N SER A 88 17.95 26.54 -50.60
CA SER A 88 16.69 25.81 -50.74
C SER A 88 15.65 26.34 -49.76
N ASN A 89 14.41 26.50 -50.23
CA ASN A 89 13.27 26.87 -49.36
C ASN A 89 12.83 25.78 -48.40
N LYS A 90 13.65 24.72 -48.23
CA LYS A 90 13.36 23.61 -47.30
C LYS A 90 14.06 23.81 -45.96
N SER A 91 13.33 23.74 -44.90
CA SER A 91 13.85 23.73 -43.54
C SER A 91 13.89 22.30 -43.00
N PHE A 92 15.02 21.91 -42.40
CA PHE A 92 15.18 20.63 -41.72
C PHE A 92 15.27 20.87 -40.20
N THR A 93 14.50 20.09 -39.44
CA THR A 93 14.59 20.11 -37.99
C THR A 93 15.54 19.00 -37.53
N ILE A 94 16.67 19.40 -36.99
CA ILE A 94 17.71 18.47 -36.51
C ILE A 94 17.68 18.48 -34.98
N PRO A 95 17.58 17.33 -34.30
CA PRO A 95 17.77 17.26 -32.86
C PRO A 95 19.25 17.49 -32.54
N VAL A 96 19.56 18.58 -31.85
CA VAL A 96 20.94 18.91 -31.44
C VAL A 96 21.10 18.47 -29.99
N PRO A 97 21.84 17.39 -29.70
CA PRO A 97 22.07 16.97 -28.35
C PRO A 97 22.86 18.04 -27.59
N ARG A 98 22.30 18.57 -26.52
CA ARG A 98 23.02 19.42 -25.58
C ARG A 98 23.29 18.60 -24.32
N LEU A 99 24.55 18.39 -24.01
CA LEU A 99 24.97 18.03 -22.67
C LEU A 99 24.62 19.20 -21.74
N ARG A 100 23.73 18.98 -20.81
CA ARG A 100 23.48 19.93 -19.74
C ARG A 100 24.68 19.90 -18.83
N GLN A 101 25.50 20.94 -18.91
CA GLN A 101 26.59 21.17 -17.96
C GLN A 101 25.93 21.38 -16.60
N GLY A 102 26.04 20.38 -15.73
CA GLY A 102 25.45 20.41 -14.41
C GLY A 102 26.05 21.56 -13.61
N ASN A 103 25.36 22.68 -13.57
CA ASN A 103 25.57 23.61 -12.47
C ASN A 103 25.04 22.88 -11.25
N GLY A 104 25.92 22.43 -10.37
CA GLY A 104 25.63 21.79 -9.10
C GLY A 104 24.95 22.76 -8.12
N GLY A 105 23.76 23.18 -8.47
CA GLY A 105 22.77 23.67 -7.53
C GLY A 105 22.01 22.44 -7.06
N ALA A 106 22.34 21.90 -5.91
CA ALA A 106 21.42 21.05 -5.18
C ALA A 106 20.14 21.87 -5.09
N ASN A 107 19.12 21.50 -5.89
CA ASN A 107 17.76 21.94 -5.62
C ASN A 107 17.44 21.33 -4.26
N SER A 108 17.69 22.08 -3.20
CA SER A 108 17.13 21.80 -1.89
C SER A 108 15.62 21.87 -2.09
N ILE A 109 15.01 20.68 -2.17
CA ILE A 109 13.55 20.55 -2.12
C ILE A 109 13.15 21.33 -0.87
N HIS A 110 12.24 22.30 -1.03
CA HIS A 110 11.74 23.02 0.12
C HIS A 110 11.22 22.03 1.16
N PRO A 111 11.45 22.23 2.46
CA PRO A 111 10.98 21.30 3.49
C PRO A 111 9.48 21.00 3.40
N GLU A 112 8.68 21.94 2.95
CA GLU A 112 7.24 21.77 2.71
C GLU A 112 6.96 20.79 1.57
N ASP A 113 7.74 20.87 0.47
CA ASP A 113 7.61 19.93 -0.65
C ASP A 113 8.01 18.50 -0.24
N ALA A 114 9.00 18.35 0.66
CA ALA A 114 9.44 17.05 1.18
C ALA A 114 8.41 16.43 2.13
N GLU A 115 7.75 17.25 2.95
CA GLU A 115 6.67 16.84 3.83
C GLU A 115 5.48 16.32 3.01
N ASP A 116 5.01 17.10 2.05
CA ASP A 116 3.89 16.69 1.18
C ASP A 116 4.23 15.44 0.38
N ALA A 117 5.45 15.35 -0.16
CA ALA A 117 5.91 14.15 -0.87
C ALA A 117 5.94 12.91 0.01
N ALA A 118 6.32 13.02 1.30
CA ALA A 118 6.29 11.91 2.25
C ALA A 118 4.85 11.43 2.50
N PHE A 119 3.94 12.34 2.82
CA PHE A 119 2.53 11.99 3.06
C PHE A 119 1.85 11.44 1.81
N ASP A 120 2.08 12.01 0.64
CA ASP A 120 1.53 11.52 -0.63
C ASP A 120 2.03 10.12 -0.96
N LYS A 121 3.32 9.83 -0.68
CA LYS A 121 3.88 8.48 -0.87
C LYS A 121 3.26 7.48 0.09
N ILE A 122 3.09 7.83 1.37
CA ILE A 122 2.44 6.99 2.38
C ILE A 122 0.98 6.69 2.00
N ILE A 123 0.20 7.71 1.64
CA ILE A 123 -1.21 7.54 1.25
C ILE A 123 -1.35 6.66 0.02
N ARG A 124 -0.49 6.86 -0.98
CA ARG A 124 -0.51 6.04 -2.20
C ARG A 124 -0.26 4.56 -1.90
N ILE A 125 0.62 4.25 -0.93
CA ILE A 125 0.91 2.87 -0.53
C ILE A 125 -0.22 2.32 0.35
N ALA A 126 -0.73 3.14 1.25
CA ALA A 126 -1.78 2.76 2.18
C ALA A 126 -3.15 2.56 1.51
N ASP A 127 -3.34 3.10 0.29
CA ASP A 127 -4.60 2.99 -0.46
C ASP A 127 -5.83 3.38 0.41
N GLY A 128 -5.71 4.52 1.10
CA GLY A 128 -6.75 5.02 1.99
C GLY A 128 -6.85 4.33 3.37
N ASN A 129 -6.08 3.28 3.63
CA ASN A 129 -6.12 2.56 4.90
C ASN A 129 -5.27 3.26 5.97
N PHE A 130 -5.93 3.81 7.02
CA PHE A 130 -5.24 4.51 8.11
C PHE A 130 -4.24 3.62 8.85
N GLY A 131 -4.58 2.37 9.15
CA GLY A 131 -3.71 1.45 9.89
C GLY A 131 -2.41 1.14 9.12
N VAL A 132 -2.50 1.02 7.80
CA VAL A 132 -1.32 0.87 6.93
C VAL A 132 -0.50 2.15 6.92
N ALA A 133 -1.14 3.31 6.77
CA ALA A 133 -0.46 4.61 6.78
C ALA A 133 0.29 4.85 8.10
N GLU A 134 -0.34 4.56 9.23
CA GLU A 134 0.27 4.66 10.56
C GLU A 134 1.46 3.71 10.73
N ARG A 135 1.36 2.46 10.27
CA ARG A 135 2.48 1.51 10.31
C ARG A 135 3.66 1.96 9.44
N LEU A 136 3.38 2.46 8.24
CA LEU A 136 4.41 3.01 7.35
C LEU A 136 5.10 4.22 8.00
N TRP A 137 4.32 5.12 8.58
CA TRP A 137 4.84 6.25 9.31
C TRP A 137 5.78 5.81 10.45
N ASN A 138 5.31 4.92 11.32
CA ASN A 138 6.09 4.43 12.46
C ASN A 138 7.36 3.68 12.05
N ALA A 139 7.36 3.05 10.88
CA ALA A 139 8.54 2.36 10.34
C ALA A 139 9.58 3.31 9.74
N THR A 140 9.17 4.50 9.31
CA THR A 140 10.06 5.48 8.65
C THR A 140 10.47 6.64 9.55
N PHE A 141 9.70 6.93 10.60
CA PHE A 141 9.98 7.98 11.56
C PHE A 141 11.00 7.52 12.61
N ASP A 142 12.15 8.16 12.68
CA ASP A 142 13.22 7.83 13.63
C ASP A 142 13.16 8.63 14.96
N GLY A 143 12.07 9.34 15.22
CA GLY A 143 11.86 10.18 16.39
C GLY A 143 12.15 11.66 16.15
N LYS A 144 12.80 12.03 15.05
CA LYS A 144 13.13 13.42 14.69
C LYS A 144 12.90 13.75 13.22
N MET A 145 13.18 12.79 12.34
CA MET A 145 13.12 13.03 10.90
C MET A 145 12.40 11.91 10.15
N VAL A 146 11.92 12.25 8.96
CA VAL A 146 11.37 11.32 7.97
C VAL A 146 12.08 11.55 6.65
N ARG A 147 12.65 10.48 6.09
CA ARG A 147 13.24 10.50 4.75
C ARG A 147 12.28 9.86 3.76
N VAL A 148 11.97 10.56 2.70
CA VAL A 148 11.08 10.04 1.65
C VAL A 148 11.65 8.77 1.01
N ALA A 149 12.98 8.64 0.94
CA ALA A 149 13.68 7.46 0.44
C ALA A 149 13.40 6.19 1.27
N ASP A 150 13.26 6.35 2.59
CA ASP A 150 13.07 5.22 3.52
C ASP A 150 11.62 4.67 3.48
N ILE A 151 10.69 5.42 2.90
CA ILE A 151 9.32 4.93 2.69
C ILE A 151 9.36 3.82 1.63
N PRO A 152 8.90 2.59 1.94
CA PRO A 152 9.01 1.44 1.05
C PRO A 152 8.30 1.66 -0.29
N ASN A 153 8.71 0.92 -1.31
CA ASN A 153 8.00 0.90 -2.58
C ASN A 153 6.97 -0.23 -2.59
N VAL A 154 5.87 -0.01 -3.29
CA VAL A 154 4.82 -1.05 -3.46
C VAL A 154 5.36 -2.15 -4.36
N PRO A 155 5.25 -3.44 -3.99
CA PRO A 155 5.55 -4.52 -4.91
C PRO A 155 4.59 -4.47 -6.12
N CYS A 156 5.14 -4.38 -7.34
CA CYS A 156 4.32 -4.11 -8.53
C CYS A 156 3.77 -5.37 -9.21
N ALA A 157 4.29 -6.56 -8.91
CA ALA A 157 3.89 -7.77 -9.62
C ALA A 157 3.59 -8.91 -8.64
N VAL A 158 2.33 -9.31 -8.60
CA VAL A 158 1.87 -10.50 -7.87
C VAL A 158 1.64 -11.61 -8.88
N ASN A 159 2.46 -12.67 -8.80
CA ASN A 159 2.32 -13.87 -9.62
C ASN A 159 2.29 -15.10 -8.72
N LEU A 160 1.09 -15.63 -8.51
CA LEU A 160 0.81 -16.71 -7.58
C LEU A 160 0.07 -17.84 -8.29
N ASP A 161 0.34 -19.06 -7.85
CA ASP A 161 -0.49 -20.21 -8.19
C ASP A 161 -1.81 -20.20 -7.39
N ILE A 162 -2.69 -21.17 -7.66
CA ILE A 162 -4.01 -21.23 -7.01
C ILE A 162 -3.90 -21.49 -5.50
N HIS A 163 -2.92 -22.27 -5.06
CA HIS A 163 -2.72 -22.59 -3.65
C HIS A 163 -2.17 -21.39 -2.88
N GLU A 164 -1.20 -20.70 -3.47
CA GLU A 164 -0.65 -19.45 -2.93
C GLU A 164 -1.72 -18.36 -2.86
N SER A 165 -2.55 -18.24 -3.89
CA SER A 165 -3.66 -17.29 -3.94
C SER A 165 -4.70 -17.59 -2.86
N PHE A 166 -5.02 -18.86 -2.64
CA PHE A 166 -5.96 -19.29 -1.61
C PHE A 166 -5.43 -18.98 -0.20
N LEU A 167 -4.16 -19.29 0.07
CA LEU A 167 -3.53 -18.95 1.34
C LEU A 167 -3.49 -17.43 1.58
N LEU A 168 -3.16 -16.67 0.54
CA LEU A 168 -3.13 -15.20 0.61
C LEU A 168 -4.51 -14.64 0.96
N MET A 169 -5.58 -15.20 0.38
CA MET A 169 -6.96 -14.83 0.68
C MET A 169 -7.31 -15.14 2.16
N ILE A 170 -6.92 -16.32 2.68
CA ILE A 170 -7.15 -16.67 4.09
C ILE A 170 -6.44 -15.66 5.00
N ILE A 171 -5.15 -15.38 4.75
CA ILE A 171 -4.37 -14.43 5.55
C ILE A 171 -4.99 -13.03 5.49
N LEU A 172 -5.44 -12.59 4.31
CA LEU A 172 -6.11 -11.30 4.13
C LEU A 172 -7.42 -11.22 4.93
N SER A 173 -8.22 -12.29 4.91
CA SER A 173 -9.53 -12.32 5.58
C SER A 173 -9.40 -12.41 7.10
N MET A 174 -8.41 -13.14 7.59
CA MET A 174 -8.20 -13.33 9.03
C MET A 174 -7.27 -12.28 9.65
N GLU A 175 -6.66 -11.41 8.83
CA GLU A 175 -5.67 -10.38 9.21
C GLU A 175 -4.40 -10.94 9.84
N SER A 176 -4.53 -11.90 10.75
CA SER A 176 -3.43 -12.56 11.46
C SER A 176 -3.80 -14.02 11.71
N VAL A 177 -2.99 -14.94 11.24
CA VAL A 177 -3.31 -16.38 11.28
C VAL A 177 -2.07 -17.21 11.62
N SER A 178 -2.23 -18.21 12.52
CA SER A 178 -1.14 -19.11 12.88
C SER A 178 -0.90 -20.19 11.80
N THR A 179 0.28 -20.82 11.84
CA THR A 179 0.55 -21.98 10.96
C THR A 179 -0.44 -23.14 11.20
N VAL A 180 -0.90 -23.30 12.43
CA VAL A 180 -1.84 -24.37 12.79
C VAL A 180 -3.19 -24.11 12.14
N ASP A 181 -3.74 -22.92 12.31
CA ASP A 181 -5.03 -22.54 11.72
C ASP A 181 -4.96 -22.58 10.18
N LEU A 182 -3.85 -22.08 9.60
CA LEU A 182 -3.64 -22.19 8.15
C LEU A 182 -3.61 -23.62 7.67
N SER A 183 -2.97 -24.53 8.41
CA SER A 183 -2.91 -25.96 8.06
C SER A 183 -4.30 -26.62 8.14
N GLU A 184 -5.08 -26.25 9.12
CA GLU A 184 -6.45 -26.78 9.30
C GLU A 184 -7.37 -26.32 8.16
N ILE A 185 -7.31 -25.01 7.80
CA ILE A 185 -8.16 -24.45 6.75
C ILE A 185 -7.71 -24.88 5.35
N ALA A 186 -6.40 -24.89 5.11
CA ALA A 186 -5.83 -25.19 3.80
C ALA A 186 -5.94 -26.68 3.42
N GLY A 187 -5.99 -27.55 4.43
CA GLY A 187 -6.04 -28.99 4.23
C GLY A 187 -4.67 -29.60 3.83
N PRO A 188 -4.60 -30.94 3.77
CA PRO A 188 -3.35 -31.67 3.58
C PRO A 188 -2.77 -31.59 2.14
N GLU A 189 -3.57 -31.13 1.17
CA GLU A 189 -3.17 -31.09 -0.24
C GLU A 189 -2.24 -29.91 -0.55
N ILE A 190 -2.23 -28.88 0.30
CA ILE A 190 -1.42 -27.69 0.11
C ILE A 190 -0.08 -27.82 0.84
N ASN A 191 1.02 -27.73 0.09
CA ASN A 191 2.34 -27.62 0.71
C ASN A 191 2.52 -26.23 1.35
N LEU A 192 1.98 -26.09 2.56
CA LEU A 192 1.92 -24.82 3.30
C LEU A 192 3.30 -24.18 3.45
N LYS A 193 4.33 -24.98 3.80
CA LYS A 193 5.69 -24.48 4.00
C LYS A 193 6.27 -23.85 2.74
N GLN A 194 6.06 -24.48 1.60
CA GLN A 194 6.56 -23.98 0.31
C GLN A 194 5.81 -22.75 -0.13
N ALA A 195 4.48 -22.72 -0.01
CA ALA A 195 3.67 -21.61 -0.41
C ALA A 195 3.94 -20.37 0.46
N LEU A 196 4.01 -20.52 1.78
CA LEU A 196 4.37 -19.43 2.69
C LEU A 196 5.78 -18.87 2.43
N PHE A 197 6.75 -19.76 2.12
CA PHE A 197 8.10 -19.32 1.75
C PHE A 197 8.07 -18.45 0.48
N ARG A 198 7.29 -18.82 -0.54
CA ARG A 198 7.15 -18.02 -1.77
C ARG A 198 6.44 -16.69 -1.52
N LEU A 199 5.36 -16.70 -0.74
CA LEU A 199 4.65 -15.46 -0.37
C LEU A 199 5.55 -14.50 0.40
N LYS A 200 6.39 -15.01 1.32
CA LYS A 200 7.38 -14.20 2.04
C LYS A 200 8.46 -13.66 1.09
N ASN A 201 8.98 -14.46 0.18
CA ASN A 201 10.00 -14.03 -0.79
C ASN A 201 9.49 -12.99 -1.79
N GLN A 202 8.20 -13.04 -2.15
CA GLN A 202 7.56 -12.01 -2.97
C GLN A 202 7.25 -10.74 -2.17
N GLY A 203 7.52 -10.72 -0.87
CA GLY A 203 7.29 -9.56 -0.01
C GLY A 203 5.81 -9.29 0.30
N LEU A 204 4.93 -10.28 0.10
CA LEU A 204 3.49 -10.13 0.31
C LEU A 204 3.08 -10.41 1.75
N VAL A 205 3.77 -11.31 2.41
CA VAL A 205 3.45 -11.80 3.76
C VAL A 205 4.66 -11.64 4.68
N VAL A 206 4.40 -11.34 5.92
CA VAL A 206 5.37 -11.33 7.03
C VAL A 206 4.94 -12.32 8.10
N GLU A 207 5.92 -12.87 8.81
CA GLU A 207 5.68 -13.71 9.98
C GLU A 207 6.18 -12.98 11.22
N GLU A 208 5.27 -12.72 12.15
CA GLU A 208 5.55 -12.09 13.43
C GLU A 208 5.03 -12.96 14.57
N LYS A 209 5.92 -13.37 15.46
CA LYS A 209 5.59 -14.20 16.64
C LYS A 209 4.80 -15.48 16.31
N GLY A 210 5.08 -16.10 15.15
CA GLY A 210 4.41 -17.32 14.70
C GLY A 210 3.06 -17.09 14.00
N TYR A 211 2.70 -15.84 13.73
CA TYR A 211 1.51 -15.46 12.98
C TYR A 211 1.90 -14.86 11.64
N PHE A 212 1.15 -15.22 10.61
CA PHE A 212 1.29 -14.68 9.26
C PHE A 212 0.30 -13.54 9.05
N GLN A 213 0.79 -12.46 8.47
CA GLN A 213 0.05 -11.25 8.15
C GLN A 213 0.44 -10.73 6.77
N ILE A 214 -0.46 -10.02 6.10
CA ILE A 214 -0.09 -9.28 4.90
C ILE A 214 0.85 -8.15 5.31
N LYS A 215 1.94 -7.96 4.56
CA LYS A 215 2.80 -6.79 4.77
C LYS A 215 2.01 -5.51 4.51
N PRO A 216 2.14 -4.48 5.36
CA PRO A 216 1.40 -3.22 5.17
C PRO A 216 1.56 -2.63 3.78
N GLU A 217 2.80 -2.58 3.28
CA GLU A 217 3.12 -2.06 1.96
C GLU A 217 2.59 -2.90 0.80
N ALA A 218 2.25 -4.16 1.03
CA ALA A 218 1.70 -5.06 0.03
C ALA A 218 0.17 -5.10 0.02
N LEU A 219 -0.50 -4.55 1.03
CA LEU A 219 -1.95 -4.71 1.21
C LEU A 219 -2.76 -4.25 -0.01
N SER A 220 -2.46 -3.09 -0.57
CA SER A 220 -3.12 -2.58 -1.77
C SER A 220 -2.95 -3.51 -2.98
N CYS A 221 -1.72 -4.01 -3.20
CA CYS A 221 -1.44 -4.97 -4.28
C CYS A 221 -2.17 -6.30 -4.09
N VAL A 222 -2.19 -6.81 -2.87
CA VAL A 222 -2.87 -8.06 -2.51
C VAL A 222 -4.37 -7.91 -2.73
N LYS A 223 -4.98 -6.83 -2.21
CA LYS A 223 -6.40 -6.49 -2.40
C LYS A 223 -6.75 -6.45 -3.90
N GLY A 224 -5.99 -5.69 -4.68
CA GLY A 224 -6.20 -5.60 -6.12
C GLY A 224 -6.03 -6.94 -6.85
N TYR A 225 -5.09 -7.78 -6.42
CA TYR A 225 -4.87 -9.11 -6.98
C TYR A 225 -6.06 -10.04 -6.70
N VAL A 226 -6.47 -10.21 -5.44
CA VAL A 226 -7.55 -11.15 -5.06
C VAL A 226 -8.92 -10.73 -5.62
N THR A 227 -9.16 -9.41 -5.73
CA THR A 227 -10.35 -8.87 -6.41
C THR A 227 -10.35 -9.21 -7.90
N ARG A 228 -9.20 -9.03 -8.58
CA ARG A 228 -9.07 -9.32 -10.01
C ARG A 228 -9.30 -10.80 -10.35
N ILE A 229 -8.81 -11.71 -9.52
CA ILE A 229 -9.02 -13.15 -9.72
C ILE A 229 -10.36 -13.63 -9.15
N ARG A 230 -11.20 -12.72 -8.66
CA ARG A 230 -12.54 -13.00 -8.12
C ARG A 230 -12.54 -14.03 -6.97
N MET A 231 -11.52 -14.04 -6.15
CA MET A 231 -11.49 -14.82 -4.90
C MET A 231 -12.22 -14.12 -3.75
N VAL A 232 -12.48 -12.81 -3.90
CA VAL A 232 -13.28 -11.99 -2.99
C VAL A 232 -14.34 -11.26 -3.80
N TRP A 233 -15.44 -10.95 -3.17
CA TRP A 233 -16.65 -10.36 -3.77
C TRP A 233 -16.63 -8.84 -3.68
#